data_cfebc1ca0f828bf1481c7c7a7a8ab1ca
#
_entry.id   cfebc1ca0f828bf1481c7c7a7a8ab1ca
#
_cell.length_a   1.000
_cell.length_b   1.000
_cell.length_c   1.000
_cell.angle_alpha   90.00
_cell.angle_beta   90.00
_cell.angle_gamma   90.00
#
_symmetry.space_group_name_H-M   'P 1'
#
loop_
_entity.id
_entity.type
_entity.pdbx_description
1 polymer ?
#
loop_
_entity_poly.entity_id
_entity_poly.type
_entity_poly.pdbx_seq_one_letter_code
_entity_poly.pdbx_strand_id
1 'polypeptide(L)'
;FILARDYMRSMAGTGEVDRAVRDLESRKNWKPTITDLSEGKLEMIIDFIRKNYTRELSREGMACAFDMSTDYMSRLFKKYTGKKLNEYINLLRIREAKSRLRTRDVKIIDIALSVGFESLPTFNRVFKNITGLSPSRYRRMVQRPRTGAGQSAVTDDHRAGSPPSP
;
A
#
# COMPACT_ATOMS: atom_id res chain seq x y z
N PHE A 1 20.81 0.53 -6.19
CA PHE A 1 21.82 -0.45 -5.77
C PHE A 1 22.34 -0.16 -4.35
N ILE A 2 22.76 1.06 -4.05
CA ILE A 2 23.34 1.46 -2.76
C ILE A 2 22.33 1.28 -1.62
N LEU A 3 21.07 1.69 -1.82
CA LEU A 3 20.05 1.74 -0.79
C LEU A 3 19.64 0.37 -0.19
N ALA A 4 19.54 -0.67 -1.01
CA ALA A 4 19.14 -1.99 -0.51
C ALA A 4 20.31 -2.67 0.22
N ARG A 5 21.55 -2.43 -0.23
CA ARG A 5 22.77 -2.93 0.42
C ARG A 5 23.04 -2.21 1.74
N ASP A 6 22.78 -0.89 1.78
CA ASP A 6 22.91 -0.10 3.02
C ASP A 6 21.79 -0.45 4.01
N TYR A 7 20.57 -0.75 3.53
CA TYR A 7 19.48 -1.27 4.36
C TYR A 7 19.83 -2.62 4.98
N MET A 8 20.37 -3.56 4.19
CA MET A 8 20.82 -4.85 4.70
C MET A 8 21.94 -4.71 5.73
N ARG A 9 22.89 -3.79 5.48
CA ARG A 9 23.98 -3.49 6.43
C ARG A 9 23.45 -2.83 7.71
N SER A 10 22.45 -1.96 7.61
CA SER A 10 21.77 -1.33 8.74
C SER A 10 20.99 -2.34 9.59
N MET A 11 20.32 -3.31 8.95
CA MET A 11 19.61 -4.38 9.65
C MET A 11 20.56 -5.39 10.32
N ALA A 12 21.70 -5.69 9.69
CA ALA A 12 22.76 -6.53 10.29
C ALA A 12 23.40 -5.86 11.52
N GLY A 13 23.34 -4.52 11.63
CA GLY A 13 23.87 -3.77 12.78
C GLY A 13 22.93 -3.63 13.97
N THR A 14 21.66 -3.99 13.86
CA THR A 14 20.66 -3.76 14.93
C THR A 14 20.57 -4.84 16.00
N GLY A 15 21.53 -5.70 16.18
CA GLY A 15 21.57 -6.68 17.28
C GLY A 15 20.34 -7.60 17.44
N GLU A 16 19.26 -7.31 16.72
CA GLU A 16 18.00 -8.06 16.73
C GLU A 16 18.12 -9.36 15.93
N VAL A 17 18.81 -9.29 14.78
CA VAL A 17 19.13 -10.48 13.97
C VAL A 17 20.11 -11.37 14.73
N ASP A 18 21.14 -10.78 15.38
CA ASP A 18 22.10 -11.50 16.19
C ASP A 18 21.48 -12.10 17.47
N ARG A 19 20.42 -11.46 18.01
CA ARG A 19 19.66 -12.00 19.13
C ARG A 19 18.77 -13.16 18.66
N ALA A 20 18.04 -13.00 17.55
CA ALA A 20 17.22 -14.06 16.96
C ALA A 20 18.06 -15.26 16.54
N VAL A 21 19.23 -15.05 15.95
CA VAL A 21 20.18 -16.11 15.61
C VAL A 21 20.69 -16.81 16.88
N ARG A 22 21.07 -16.08 17.92
CA ARG A 22 21.51 -16.66 19.21
C ARG A 22 20.39 -17.43 19.93
N ASP A 23 19.16 -16.94 19.89
CA ASP A 23 18.00 -17.65 20.47
C ASP A 23 17.66 -18.93 19.69
N LEU A 24 17.94 -18.96 18.39
CA LEU A 24 17.78 -20.13 17.54
C LEU A 24 18.93 -21.13 17.74
N GLU A 25 20.18 -20.67 17.87
CA GLU A 25 21.35 -21.49 18.13
C GLU A 25 21.34 -22.13 19.54
N SER A 26 20.69 -21.50 20.51
CA SER A 26 20.53 -22.03 21.87
C SER A 26 19.56 -23.21 21.97
N ARG A 27 18.74 -23.45 20.94
CA ARG A 27 17.94 -24.68 20.82
C ARG A 27 18.78 -25.80 20.30
N LYS A 28 19.24 -26.69 21.17
CA LYS A 28 20.20 -27.78 21.01
C LYS A 28 20.04 -28.74 19.82
N ASN A 29 19.10 -28.52 18.90
CA ASN A 29 18.86 -29.31 17.67
C ASN A 29 18.30 -28.53 16.50
N TRP A 30 18.45 -27.18 16.48
CA TRP A 30 17.90 -26.40 15.38
C TRP A 30 18.82 -26.44 14.16
N LYS A 31 18.35 -27.06 13.09
CA LYS A 31 18.92 -26.92 11.75
C LYS A 31 17.96 -26.03 10.98
N PRO A 32 18.38 -24.82 10.51
CA PRO A 32 17.50 -23.98 9.69
C PRO A 32 17.10 -24.74 8.44
N THR A 33 15.82 -24.94 8.27
CA THR A 33 15.29 -25.43 7.00
C THR A 33 15.42 -24.31 5.96
N ILE A 34 15.60 -24.67 4.68
CA ILE A 34 15.61 -23.72 3.57
C ILE A 34 14.36 -22.82 3.60
N THR A 35 13.25 -23.35 4.14
CA THR A 35 11.99 -22.63 4.33
C THR A 35 12.13 -21.49 5.34
N ASP A 36 12.75 -21.69 6.50
CA ASP A 36 12.90 -20.67 7.54
C ASP A 36 13.79 -19.53 7.09
N LEU A 37 14.88 -19.84 6.39
CA LEU A 37 15.77 -18.83 5.79
C LEU A 37 15.07 -18.03 4.68
N SER A 38 14.17 -18.67 3.93
CA SER A 38 13.39 -18.01 2.87
C SER A 38 12.33 -17.08 3.43
N GLU A 39 11.71 -17.46 4.55
CA GLU A 39 10.69 -16.65 5.22
C GLU A 39 11.31 -15.39 5.83
N GLY A 40 12.42 -15.51 6.53
CA GLY A 40 13.15 -14.36 7.07
C GLY A 40 13.62 -13.38 5.98
N LYS A 41 14.18 -13.88 4.87
CA LYS A 41 14.54 -13.04 3.73
C LYS A 41 13.33 -12.37 3.08
N LEU A 42 12.19 -13.06 3.02
CA LEU A 42 10.96 -12.50 2.47
C LEU A 42 10.41 -11.34 3.33
N GLU A 43 10.41 -11.48 4.64
CA GLU A 43 10.00 -10.41 5.55
C GLU A 43 10.87 -9.16 5.37
N MET A 44 12.18 -9.34 5.23
CA MET A 44 13.11 -8.24 4.93
C MET A 44 12.80 -7.58 3.59
N ILE A 45 12.47 -8.34 2.54
CA ILE A 45 12.07 -7.82 1.23
C ILE A 45 10.78 -7.01 1.36
N ILE A 46 9.78 -7.52 2.05
CA ILE A 46 8.49 -6.85 2.25
C ILE A 46 8.67 -5.54 3.03
N ASP A 47 9.46 -5.56 4.09
CA ASP A 47 9.74 -4.36 4.89
C ASP A 47 10.53 -3.32 4.09
N PHE A 48 11.53 -3.76 3.33
CA PHE A 48 12.25 -2.89 2.41
C PHE A 48 11.32 -2.22 1.39
N ILE A 49 10.40 -2.98 0.77
CA ILE A 49 9.41 -2.43 -0.16
C ILE A 49 8.52 -1.40 0.54
N ARG A 50 8.00 -1.72 1.74
CA ARG A 50 7.13 -0.82 2.51
C ARG A 50 7.79 0.51 2.84
N LYS A 51 9.10 0.51 3.07
CA LYS A 51 9.88 1.72 3.36
C LYS A 51 10.30 2.51 2.11
N ASN A 52 10.35 1.84 0.95
CA ASN A 52 10.94 2.41 -0.27
C ASN A 52 10.02 2.44 -1.51
N TYR A 53 8.73 2.09 -1.40
CA TYR A 53 7.81 1.98 -2.55
C TYR A 53 7.65 3.26 -3.37
N THR A 54 7.93 4.42 -2.79
CA THR A 54 7.89 5.71 -3.51
C THR A 54 9.08 5.94 -4.44
N ARG A 55 10.12 5.12 -4.32
CA ARG A 55 11.33 5.17 -5.15
C ARG A 55 11.24 4.15 -6.28
N GLU A 56 12.15 4.25 -7.22
CA GLU A 56 12.31 3.23 -8.25
C GLU A 56 12.80 1.91 -7.62
N LEU A 57 12.00 0.88 -7.75
CA LEU A 57 12.32 -0.47 -7.27
C LEU A 57 12.30 -1.42 -8.47
N SER A 58 13.48 -1.70 -9.03
CA SER A 58 13.63 -2.71 -10.07
C SER A 58 13.71 -4.11 -9.45
N ARG A 59 13.14 -5.07 -10.14
CA ARG A 59 13.15 -6.48 -9.75
C ARG A 59 14.57 -7.03 -9.68
N GLU A 60 15.38 -6.68 -10.65
CA GLU A 60 16.78 -7.05 -10.78
C GLU A 60 17.64 -6.45 -9.65
N GLY A 61 17.43 -5.17 -9.38
CA GLY A 61 18.12 -4.47 -8.28
C GLY A 61 17.81 -5.06 -6.92
N MET A 62 16.54 -5.41 -6.70
CA MET A 62 16.14 -6.06 -5.45
C MET A 62 16.70 -7.48 -5.33
N ALA A 63 16.61 -8.29 -6.38
CA ALA A 63 17.14 -9.65 -6.36
C ALA A 63 18.64 -9.67 -6.04
N CYS A 64 19.42 -8.77 -6.68
CA CYS A 64 20.83 -8.60 -6.39
C CYS A 64 21.08 -8.13 -4.94
N ALA A 65 20.27 -7.20 -4.43
CA ALA A 65 20.45 -6.67 -3.08
C ALA A 65 20.21 -7.71 -1.97
N PHE A 66 19.32 -8.65 -2.22
CA PHE A 66 18.99 -9.73 -1.28
C PHE A 66 19.72 -11.06 -1.58
N ASP A 67 20.72 -11.01 -2.48
CA ASP A 67 21.51 -12.19 -2.89
C ASP A 67 20.62 -13.35 -3.35
N MET A 68 19.77 -13.05 -4.32
CA MET A 68 18.83 -13.99 -4.91
C MET A 68 18.81 -13.88 -6.43
N SER A 69 18.48 -14.96 -7.13
CA SER A 69 18.10 -14.85 -8.53
C SER A 69 16.73 -14.18 -8.67
N THR A 70 16.53 -13.41 -9.74
CA THR A 70 15.28 -12.71 -10.04
C THR A 70 14.08 -13.66 -10.08
N ASP A 71 14.28 -14.86 -10.65
CA ASP A 71 13.24 -15.88 -10.75
C ASP A 71 12.89 -16.49 -9.39
N TYR A 72 13.89 -16.77 -8.56
CA TYR A 72 13.67 -17.29 -7.23
C TYR A 72 12.92 -16.28 -6.37
N MET A 73 13.36 -15.03 -6.33
CA MET A 73 12.69 -13.96 -5.60
C MET A 73 11.23 -13.78 -6.08
N SER A 74 10.99 -13.80 -7.39
CA SER A 74 9.65 -13.63 -7.96
C SER A 74 8.71 -14.77 -7.57
N ARG A 75 9.20 -16.03 -7.60
CA ARG A 75 8.43 -17.21 -7.17
C ARG A 75 8.16 -17.18 -5.67
N LEU A 76 9.18 -16.90 -4.86
CA LEU A 76 9.08 -16.80 -3.42
C LEU A 76 8.06 -15.73 -3.03
N PHE A 77 8.20 -14.52 -3.57
CA PHE A 77 7.31 -13.40 -3.30
C PHE A 77 5.85 -13.71 -3.68
N LYS A 78 5.62 -14.29 -4.87
CA LYS A 78 4.27 -14.67 -5.32
C LYS A 78 3.68 -15.79 -4.45
N LYS A 79 4.48 -16.79 -4.05
CA LYS A 79 4.03 -17.89 -3.20
C LYS A 79 3.47 -17.38 -1.87
N TYR A 80 4.16 -16.44 -1.22
CA TYR A 80 3.78 -15.96 0.11
C TYR A 80 2.79 -14.80 0.09
N THR A 81 2.90 -13.87 -0.86
CA THR A 81 2.01 -12.69 -0.92
C THR A 81 0.79 -12.90 -1.81
N GLY A 82 0.75 -13.96 -2.61
CA GLY A 82 -0.25 -14.20 -3.65
C GLY A 82 -0.19 -13.23 -4.83
N LYS A 83 0.78 -12.29 -4.86
CA LYS A 83 0.88 -11.21 -5.84
C LYS A 83 2.26 -11.14 -6.46
N LYS A 84 2.32 -10.64 -7.71
CA LYS A 84 3.62 -10.27 -8.31
C LYS A 84 4.18 -9.04 -7.59
N LEU A 85 5.51 -8.91 -7.58
CA LEU A 85 6.21 -7.81 -6.91
C LEU A 85 5.68 -6.42 -7.34
N ASN A 86 5.57 -6.18 -8.65
CA ASN A 86 5.08 -4.90 -9.16
C ASN A 86 3.62 -4.63 -8.80
N GLU A 87 2.79 -5.66 -8.72
CA GLU A 87 1.39 -5.54 -8.27
C GLU A 87 1.33 -5.10 -6.80
N TYR A 88 2.19 -5.68 -5.96
CA TYR A 88 2.26 -5.33 -4.55
C TYR A 88 2.75 -3.89 -4.34
N ILE A 89 3.81 -3.47 -5.05
CA ILE A 89 4.31 -2.08 -5.02
C ILE A 89 3.20 -1.12 -5.47
N ASN A 90 2.51 -1.42 -6.57
CA ASN A 90 1.42 -0.59 -7.05
C ASN A 90 0.26 -0.48 -6.04
N LEU A 91 -0.09 -1.57 -5.33
CA LEU A 91 -1.10 -1.51 -4.28
C LEU A 91 -0.71 -0.56 -3.14
N LEU A 92 0.56 -0.55 -2.72
CA LEU A 92 1.05 0.39 -1.70
C LEU A 92 0.96 1.84 -2.19
N ARG A 93 1.43 2.09 -3.43
CA ARG A 93 1.37 3.42 -4.06
C ARG A 93 -0.07 3.94 -4.18
N ILE A 94 -0.99 3.10 -4.62
CA ILE A 94 -2.41 3.47 -4.76
C ILE A 94 -3.07 3.68 -3.40
N ARG A 95 -2.72 2.89 -2.39
CA ARG A 95 -3.22 3.10 -1.02
C ARG A 95 -2.83 4.48 -0.50
N GLU A 96 -1.58 4.87 -0.68
CA GLU A 96 -1.09 6.20 -0.30
C GLU A 96 -1.75 7.31 -1.14
N ALA A 97 -1.88 7.11 -2.47
CA ALA A 97 -2.56 8.05 -3.34
C ALA A 97 -4.01 8.29 -2.92
N LYS A 98 -4.74 7.24 -2.51
CA LYS A 98 -6.11 7.36 -1.98
C LYS A 98 -6.16 8.24 -0.73
N SER A 99 -5.18 8.14 0.16
CA SER A 99 -5.07 9.02 1.34
C SER A 99 -4.87 10.48 0.92
N ARG A 100 -3.93 10.76 0.02
CA ARG A 100 -3.62 12.11 -0.46
C ARG A 100 -4.75 12.74 -1.28
N LEU A 101 -5.52 11.94 -2.02
CA LEU A 101 -6.69 12.42 -2.79
C LEU A 101 -7.84 12.96 -1.90
N ARG A 102 -7.83 12.70 -0.60
CA ARG A 102 -8.77 13.31 0.35
C ARG A 102 -8.47 14.78 0.62
N THR A 103 -7.23 15.19 0.45
CA THR A 103 -6.78 16.59 0.60
C THR A 103 -7.16 17.38 -0.66
N ARG A 104 -7.72 18.61 -0.50
CA ARG A 104 -8.32 19.37 -1.61
C ARG A 104 -7.29 20.00 -2.55
N ASP A 105 -6.15 20.47 -2.04
CA ASP A 105 -5.29 21.44 -2.75
C ASP A 105 -4.09 20.84 -3.48
N VAL A 106 -4.02 19.50 -3.62
CA VAL A 106 -2.90 18.83 -4.28
C VAL A 106 -3.31 18.39 -5.68
N LYS A 107 -2.53 18.76 -6.71
CA LYS A 107 -2.77 18.31 -8.09
C LYS A 107 -2.60 16.80 -8.21
N ILE A 108 -3.41 16.16 -9.06
CA ILE A 108 -3.35 14.69 -9.24
C ILE A 108 -1.99 14.25 -9.77
N ILE A 109 -1.35 15.06 -10.62
CA ILE A 109 -0.01 14.76 -11.14
C ILE A 109 1.03 14.76 -10.00
N ASP A 110 0.95 15.72 -9.08
CA ASP A 110 1.88 15.80 -7.97
C ASP A 110 1.72 14.60 -7.01
N ILE A 111 0.47 14.16 -6.81
CA ILE A 111 0.20 12.93 -6.08
C ILE A 111 0.81 11.73 -6.79
N ALA A 112 0.61 11.58 -8.11
CA ALA A 112 1.13 10.47 -8.88
C ALA A 112 2.67 10.35 -8.76
N LEU A 113 3.37 11.47 -8.95
CA LEU A 113 4.83 11.53 -8.84
C LEU A 113 5.31 11.27 -7.41
N SER A 114 4.65 11.88 -6.41
CA SER A 114 5.05 11.75 -5.00
C SER A 114 4.86 10.35 -4.42
N VAL A 115 3.98 9.53 -5.00
CA VAL A 115 3.81 8.12 -4.60
C VAL A 115 4.65 7.15 -5.44
N GLY A 116 5.48 7.67 -6.37
CA GLY A 116 6.47 6.91 -7.10
C GLY A 116 6.07 6.44 -8.50
N PHE A 117 5.02 7.02 -9.11
CA PHE A 117 4.75 6.79 -10.54
C PHE A 117 5.56 7.76 -11.41
N GLU A 118 6.14 7.25 -12.48
CA GLU A 118 6.94 8.04 -13.42
C GLU A 118 6.08 8.95 -14.32
N SER A 119 4.80 8.57 -14.53
CA SER A 119 3.91 9.33 -15.40
C SER A 119 2.45 9.26 -14.97
N LEU A 120 1.73 10.36 -15.24
CA LEU A 120 0.29 10.45 -14.98
C LEU A 120 -0.55 9.40 -15.74
N PRO A 121 -0.28 9.09 -17.03
CA PRO A 121 -1.00 8.03 -17.74
C PRO A 121 -0.89 6.67 -17.08
N THR A 122 0.32 6.28 -16.66
CA THR A 122 0.55 5.00 -15.94
C THR A 122 -0.19 5.00 -14.61
N PHE A 123 -0.11 6.08 -13.83
CA PHE A 123 -0.85 6.24 -12.60
C PHE A 123 -2.37 6.08 -12.81
N ASN A 124 -2.94 6.81 -13.77
CA ASN A 124 -4.39 6.76 -14.05
C ASN A 124 -4.87 5.35 -14.41
N ARG A 125 -4.11 4.65 -15.25
CA ARG A 125 -4.41 3.28 -15.65
C ARG A 125 -4.37 2.32 -14.45
N VAL A 126 -3.30 2.37 -13.66
CA VAL A 126 -3.13 1.50 -12.47
C VAL A 126 -4.16 1.83 -11.40
N PHE A 127 -4.41 3.11 -11.15
CA PHE A 127 -5.41 3.55 -10.17
C PHE A 127 -6.80 3.06 -10.55
N LYS A 128 -7.21 3.21 -11.82
CA LYS A 128 -8.51 2.72 -12.31
C LYS A 128 -8.62 1.21 -12.22
N ASN A 129 -7.56 0.47 -12.57
CA ASN A 129 -7.56 -0.98 -12.50
C ASN A 129 -7.73 -1.51 -11.06
N ILE A 130 -7.14 -0.83 -10.08
CA ILE A 130 -7.19 -1.26 -8.67
C ILE A 130 -8.48 -0.79 -7.98
N THR A 131 -8.98 0.42 -8.31
CA THR A 131 -10.09 1.05 -7.56
C THR A 131 -11.42 1.03 -8.30
N GLY A 132 -11.42 0.70 -9.59
CA GLY A 132 -12.59 0.81 -10.48
C GLY A 132 -12.92 2.24 -10.93
N LEU A 133 -12.27 3.27 -10.37
CA LEU A 133 -12.55 4.69 -10.62
C LEU A 133 -11.29 5.43 -11.10
N SER A 134 -11.47 6.46 -11.93
CA SER A 134 -10.37 7.38 -12.19
C SER A 134 -10.02 8.19 -10.92
N PRO A 135 -8.76 8.66 -10.76
CA PRO A 135 -8.36 9.47 -9.61
C PRO A 135 -9.24 10.71 -9.39
N SER A 136 -9.63 11.40 -10.47
CA SER A 136 -10.50 12.57 -10.41
C SER A 136 -11.91 12.22 -9.92
N ARG A 137 -12.46 11.09 -10.38
CA ARG A 137 -13.77 10.61 -9.92
C ARG A 137 -13.72 10.15 -8.47
N TYR A 138 -12.66 9.45 -8.08
CA TYR A 138 -12.42 9.05 -6.69
C TYR A 138 -12.32 10.27 -5.78
N ARG A 139 -11.54 11.31 -6.15
CA ARG A 139 -11.43 12.58 -5.41
C ARG A 139 -12.80 13.21 -5.18
N ARG A 140 -13.60 13.39 -6.24
CA ARG A 140 -14.96 13.97 -6.13
C ARG A 140 -15.85 13.18 -5.18
N MET A 141 -15.75 11.86 -5.19
CA MET A 141 -16.52 10.98 -4.32
C MET A 141 -16.16 11.15 -2.84
N VAL A 142 -14.84 11.19 -2.52
CA VAL A 142 -14.39 11.25 -1.13
C VAL A 142 -14.41 12.65 -0.53
N GLN A 143 -14.47 13.70 -1.38
CA GLN A 143 -14.54 15.11 -0.96
C GLN A 143 -15.96 15.66 -0.95
N ARG A 144 -16.97 14.91 -1.39
CA ARG A 144 -18.37 15.31 -1.20
C ARG A 144 -18.66 15.35 0.30
N PRO A 145 -19.22 16.47 0.82
CA PRO A 145 -19.77 16.47 2.18
C PRO A 145 -20.79 15.32 2.25
N ARG A 146 -20.75 14.54 3.29
CA ARG A 146 -21.85 13.63 3.62
C ARG A 146 -23.02 14.52 4.03
N THR A 147 -23.80 14.97 3.04
CA THR A 147 -25.10 15.55 3.31
C THR A 147 -25.91 14.50 4.04
N GLY A 148 -26.26 14.82 5.29
CA GLY A 148 -26.89 13.91 6.22
C GLY A 148 -28.10 13.21 5.62
N ALA A 149 -28.12 11.92 5.74
CA ALA A 149 -29.35 11.18 5.75
C ALA A 149 -30.14 11.61 7.00
N GLY A 150 -31.34 12.11 6.82
CA GLY A 150 -32.31 12.25 7.90
C GLY A 150 -32.71 13.69 8.24
N GLN A 151 -33.45 14.33 7.35
CA GLN A 151 -34.56 15.19 7.74
C GLN A 151 -35.77 14.73 6.95
N SER A 152 -36.45 13.75 7.48
CA SER A 152 -37.86 13.48 7.19
C SER A 152 -38.62 14.75 7.58
N ALA A 153 -39.07 15.51 6.60
CA ALA A 153 -40.06 16.55 6.80
C ALA A 153 -41.34 15.88 7.30
N VAL A 154 -41.56 15.97 8.59
CA VAL A 154 -42.91 15.82 9.14
C VAL A 154 -43.66 17.09 8.73
N THR A 155 -44.42 16.99 7.65
CA THR A 155 -45.45 17.97 7.33
C THR A 155 -46.62 17.68 8.25
N ASP A 156 -46.72 18.47 9.31
CA ASP A 156 -47.89 18.53 10.18
C ASP A 156 -48.98 19.33 9.41
N ASP A 157 -49.90 18.55 8.83
CA ASP A 157 -51.09 19.10 8.14
C ASP A 157 -52.15 19.41 9.19
N HIS A 158 -52.05 20.59 9.83
CA HIS A 158 -53.12 21.14 10.67
C HIS A 158 -54.02 22.05 9.81
N ARG A 159 -54.89 21.39 9.09
CA ARG A 159 -56.02 22.06 8.43
C ARG A 159 -57.10 22.36 9.48
N ALA A 160 -57.02 23.54 10.06
CA ALA A 160 -58.11 24.09 10.85
C ALA A 160 -59.23 24.53 9.92
N GLY A 161 -60.39 23.92 10.10
CA GLY A 161 -61.62 24.27 9.40
C GLY A 161 -62.17 25.64 9.85
N SER A 162 -62.61 26.43 8.90
CA SER A 162 -63.45 27.62 9.15
C SER A 162 -64.93 27.20 9.07
N PRO A 163 -65.80 27.70 9.97
CA PRO A 163 -67.23 27.48 9.87
C PRO A 163 -67.91 28.51 8.96
N PRO A 164 -69.03 28.22 8.33
CA PRO A 164 -69.78 29.18 7.52
C PRO A 164 -70.60 30.10 8.42
N SER A 165 -70.63 31.35 8.06
CA SER A 165 -71.52 32.38 8.62
C SER A 165 -72.79 32.56 7.76
N PRO A 166 -73.87 33.07 8.35
CA PRO A 166 -75.26 33.01 7.88
C PRO A 166 -75.61 33.91 6.71
#